data_8f93f2f01460ea74ff279e6020b259c6
#
_entry.id   8f93f2f01460ea74ff279e6020b259c6
#
_cell.length_a   1.000
_cell.length_b   1.000
_cell.length_c   1.000
_cell.angle_alpha   90.00
_cell.angle_beta   90.00
_cell.angle_gamma   90.00
#
_symmetry.space_group_name_H-M   'P 1'
#
loop_
_entity.id
_entity.type
_entity.pdbx_description
1 polymer ?
#
loop_
_entity_poly.entity_id
_entity_poly.type
_entity_poly.pdbx_seq_one_letter_code
_entity_poly.pdbx_strand_id
1 'polypeptide(L)'
;EACRRMGYTPVFKQIVWDNKDIYLNEGAVDCLWGCFTMTDREDKYNWAGPYMYSRHIVVVNKDSGIENLADLKGKRVAVQVTSKPEYILSNTNTPQVGVLYSMSTMEELYASLRKGYVDAIAGHENAMKVFVQSNEEHFGVLREELSMSELGIAFSLDNDSGIDKKLTGVLNEMRTDGTIQNIAEKYGVDVSMAVWGN
;
A
#
# COMPACT_ATOMS: atom_id res chain seq x y z
N GLU A 1 8.98 -4.85 -16.28
CA GLU A 1 8.58 -4.60 -17.67
C GLU A 1 8.74 -3.12 -18.03
N ALA A 2 8.24 -2.20 -17.21
CA ALA A 2 8.39 -0.76 -17.47
C ALA A 2 9.85 -0.35 -17.64
N CYS A 3 10.73 -0.76 -16.73
CA CYS A 3 12.18 -0.50 -16.85
C CYS A 3 12.75 -1.08 -18.14
N ARG A 4 12.37 -2.31 -18.51
CA ARG A 4 12.82 -2.94 -19.76
C ARG A 4 12.43 -2.11 -21.01
N ARG A 5 11.20 -1.59 -21.04
CA ARG A 5 10.74 -0.71 -22.14
C ARG A 5 11.50 0.61 -22.20
N MET A 6 11.93 1.10 -21.05
CA MET A 6 12.76 2.31 -20.97
C MET A 6 14.26 2.08 -21.24
N GLY A 7 14.70 0.82 -21.35
CA GLY A 7 16.12 0.45 -21.51
C GLY A 7 16.90 0.43 -20.20
N TYR A 8 16.21 0.31 -19.05
CA TYR A 8 16.82 0.23 -17.72
C TYR A 8 16.78 -1.18 -17.15
N THR A 9 17.75 -1.48 -16.30
CA THR A 9 17.75 -2.68 -15.45
C THR A 9 17.37 -2.26 -14.02
N PRO A 10 16.24 -2.73 -13.46
CA PRO A 10 15.85 -2.35 -12.12
C PRO A 10 16.74 -3.01 -11.06
N VAL A 11 17.10 -2.25 -10.02
CA VAL A 11 17.75 -2.76 -8.82
C VAL A 11 16.79 -2.57 -7.67
N PHE A 12 16.37 -3.65 -7.02
CA PHE A 12 15.44 -3.60 -5.91
C PHE A 12 16.19 -3.45 -4.59
N LYS A 13 15.79 -2.45 -3.80
CA LYS A 13 16.35 -2.18 -2.48
C LYS A 13 15.22 -2.15 -1.45
N GLN A 14 15.30 -3.00 -0.47
CA GLN A 14 14.42 -2.92 0.69
C GLN A 14 14.86 -1.78 1.60
N ILE A 15 13.92 -0.95 2.04
CA ILE A 15 14.17 0.19 2.91
C ILE A 15 13.29 0.12 4.16
N VAL A 16 13.73 0.79 5.22
CA VAL A 16 12.87 1.07 6.38
C VAL A 16 11.86 2.13 5.96
N TRP A 17 10.58 1.81 5.98
CA TRP A 17 9.53 2.66 5.40
C TRP A 17 9.45 4.05 6.04
N ASP A 18 9.69 4.16 7.33
CA ASP A 18 9.69 5.42 8.05
C ASP A 18 10.78 6.40 7.53
N ASN A 19 11.87 5.86 7.01
CA ASN A 19 12.98 6.63 6.46
C ASN A 19 12.90 6.83 4.93
N LYS A 20 11.76 6.53 4.29
CA LYS A 20 11.61 6.56 2.82
C LYS A 20 12.03 7.89 2.19
N ASP A 21 11.68 9.01 2.84
CA ASP A 21 11.99 10.34 2.33
C ASP A 21 13.50 10.64 2.40
N ILE A 22 14.18 10.13 3.42
CA ILE A 22 15.64 10.25 3.55
C ILE A 22 16.31 9.49 2.40
N TYR A 23 15.93 8.22 2.18
CA TYR A 23 16.50 7.41 1.08
C TYR A 23 16.30 8.06 -0.29
N LEU A 24 15.12 8.66 -0.50
CA LEU A 24 14.78 9.30 -1.76
C LEU A 24 15.55 10.62 -1.96
N ASN A 25 15.59 11.48 -0.94
CA ASN A 25 16.21 12.81 -1.02
C ASN A 25 17.74 12.74 -1.05
N GLU A 26 18.34 11.73 -0.41
CA GLU A 26 19.79 11.49 -0.48
C GLU A 26 20.22 10.73 -1.75
N GLY A 27 19.28 10.38 -2.62
CA GLY A 27 19.57 9.61 -3.85
C GLY A 27 20.02 8.18 -3.59
N ALA A 28 19.76 7.64 -2.39
CA ALA A 28 20.06 6.24 -2.07
C ALA A 28 19.11 5.25 -2.77
N VAL A 29 17.98 5.75 -3.26
CA VAL A 29 17.06 5.13 -4.22
C VAL A 29 16.58 6.20 -5.20
N ASP A 30 16.32 5.82 -6.46
CA ASP A 30 15.81 6.74 -7.48
C ASP A 30 14.32 7.00 -7.33
N CYS A 31 13.58 6.02 -6.83
CA CYS A 31 12.14 6.11 -6.64
C CYS A 31 11.63 5.15 -5.55
N LEU A 32 10.42 5.42 -5.08
CA LEU A 32 9.68 4.54 -4.19
C LEU A 32 8.58 3.84 -4.98
N TRP A 33 8.73 2.52 -5.17
CA TRP A 33 7.81 1.71 -5.94
C TRP A 33 7.37 0.47 -5.14
N GLY A 34 6.34 0.61 -4.37
CA GLY A 34 5.86 -0.50 -3.53
C GLY A 34 4.53 -0.17 -2.86
N CYS A 35 3.42 -0.21 -3.59
CA CYS A 35 2.09 0.11 -3.07
C CYS A 35 2.02 1.52 -2.42
N PHE A 36 2.71 2.49 -3.00
CA PHE A 36 2.73 3.83 -2.43
C PHE A 36 1.53 4.65 -2.88
N THR A 37 0.72 5.07 -1.92
CA THR A 37 -0.50 5.86 -2.13
C THR A 37 -0.15 7.27 -2.60
N MET A 38 -0.66 7.67 -3.77
CA MET A 38 -0.60 9.04 -4.28
C MET A 38 -1.62 9.94 -3.59
N THR A 39 -2.83 9.45 -3.39
CA THR A 39 -3.98 10.20 -2.84
C THR A 39 -3.61 10.94 -1.57
N ASP A 40 -3.85 12.25 -1.55
CA ASP A 40 -3.48 13.23 -0.51
C ASP A 40 -1.96 13.42 -0.31
N ARG A 41 -1.14 13.09 -1.34
CA ARG A 41 0.30 13.31 -1.37
C ARG A 41 0.79 13.81 -2.73
N GLU A 42 -0.11 14.30 -3.56
CA GLU A 42 0.16 14.71 -4.94
C GLU A 42 1.22 15.82 -5.00
N ASP A 43 1.27 16.66 -3.99
CA ASP A 43 2.21 17.80 -3.86
C ASP A 43 3.53 17.45 -3.15
N LYS A 44 3.67 16.22 -2.63
CA LYS A 44 4.84 15.83 -1.83
C LYS A 44 5.96 15.18 -2.64
N TYR A 45 5.65 14.73 -3.84
CA TYR A 45 6.57 14.00 -4.71
C TYR A 45 6.32 14.33 -6.17
N ASN A 46 7.32 14.14 -7.02
CA ASN A 46 7.09 13.97 -8.44
C ASN A 46 6.60 12.54 -8.68
N TRP A 47 5.43 12.38 -9.30
CA TRP A 47 4.80 11.09 -9.44
C TRP A 47 4.83 10.55 -10.86
N ALA A 48 5.12 9.26 -11.00
CA ALA A 48 4.77 8.50 -12.18
C ALA A 48 3.54 7.62 -11.90
N GLY A 49 2.63 7.56 -12.86
CA GLY A 49 1.36 6.85 -12.74
C GLY A 49 0.17 7.80 -12.70
N PRO A 50 -0.96 7.43 -12.06
CA PRO A 50 -1.17 6.18 -11.30
C PRO A 50 -1.14 4.94 -12.19
N TYR A 51 -0.74 3.80 -11.61
CA TYR A 51 -0.70 2.53 -12.32
C TYR A 51 -1.74 1.52 -11.85
N MET A 52 -2.32 1.73 -10.65
CA MET A 52 -3.25 0.80 -10.03
C MET A 52 -4.04 1.50 -8.92
N TYR A 53 -5.23 0.99 -8.60
CA TYR A 53 -5.92 1.27 -7.33
C TYR A 53 -5.56 0.22 -6.29
N SER A 54 -5.64 0.57 -5.02
CA SER A 54 -5.55 -0.36 -3.91
C SER A 54 -6.50 0.05 -2.80
N ARG A 55 -7.14 -0.94 -2.20
CA ARG A 55 -7.93 -0.74 -1.00
C ARG A 55 -7.04 -0.85 0.24
N HIS A 56 -7.36 -0.06 1.25
CA HIS A 56 -6.86 -0.29 2.60
C HIS A 56 -7.92 -1.07 3.37
N ILE A 57 -7.53 -2.23 3.84
CA ILE A 57 -8.42 -3.20 4.49
C ILE A 57 -7.96 -3.48 5.93
N VAL A 58 -8.88 -4.02 6.71
CA VAL A 58 -8.63 -4.45 8.09
C VAL A 58 -8.66 -5.97 8.16
N VAL A 59 -7.64 -6.53 8.78
CA VAL A 59 -7.54 -7.97 9.08
C VAL A 59 -7.72 -8.17 10.58
N VAL A 60 -8.53 -9.14 10.94
CA VAL A 60 -8.89 -9.46 12.32
C VAL A 60 -8.70 -10.94 12.60
N ASN A 61 -8.55 -11.30 13.87
CA ASN A 61 -8.75 -12.67 14.30
C ASN A 61 -10.24 -13.04 14.15
N LYS A 62 -10.56 -14.17 13.54
CA LYS A 62 -11.93 -14.63 13.31
C LYS A 62 -12.74 -14.77 14.61
N ASP A 63 -12.06 -15.09 15.71
CA ASP A 63 -12.67 -15.27 17.02
C ASP A 63 -12.78 -13.95 17.82
N SER A 64 -12.39 -12.81 17.24
CA SER A 64 -12.37 -11.50 17.92
C SER A 64 -13.76 -10.89 18.15
N GLY A 65 -14.77 -11.35 17.42
CA GLY A 65 -16.11 -10.74 17.40
C GLY A 65 -16.14 -9.38 16.69
N ILE A 66 -15.11 -9.06 15.88
CA ILE A 66 -15.05 -7.84 15.07
C ILE A 66 -15.57 -8.21 13.67
N GLU A 67 -16.72 -7.67 13.27
CA GLU A 67 -17.36 -7.98 12.00
C GLU A 67 -17.38 -6.79 11.02
N ASN A 68 -17.26 -5.56 11.56
CA ASN A 68 -17.30 -4.31 10.80
C ASN A 68 -16.37 -3.25 11.41
N LEU A 69 -16.18 -2.12 10.71
CA LEU A 69 -15.29 -1.06 11.17
C LEU A 69 -15.73 -0.41 12.48
N ALA A 70 -17.03 -0.37 12.78
CA ALA A 70 -17.53 0.21 14.02
C ALA A 70 -17.13 -0.61 15.26
N ASP A 71 -16.92 -1.92 15.10
CA ASP A 71 -16.49 -2.82 16.17
C ASP A 71 -15.03 -2.59 16.60
N LEU A 72 -14.26 -1.79 15.85
CA LEU A 72 -12.91 -1.38 16.23
C LEU A 72 -12.89 -0.44 17.43
N LYS A 73 -14.04 0.11 17.81
CA LYS A 73 -14.16 0.98 18.98
C LYS A 73 -13.70 0.25 20.25
N GLY A 74 -12.72 0.82 20.93
CA GLY A 74 -12.12 0.24 22.12
C GLY A 74 -11.13 -0.90 21.86
N LYS A 75 -10.89 -1.29 20.60
CA LYS A 75 -9.94 -2.35 20.23
C LYS A 75 -8.53 -1.80 20.04
N ARG A 76 -7.56 -2.71 20.13
CA ARG A 76 -6.15 -2.46 19.83
C ARG A 76 -5.93 -2.73 18.35
N VAL A 77 -5.56 -1.70 17.62
CA VAL A 77 -5.30 -1.80 16.17
C VAL A 77 -3.85 -1.45 15.89
N ALA A 78 -3.20 -2.18 15.00
CA ALA A 78 -1.86 -1.81 14.55
C ALA A 78 -1.83 -1.49 13.05
N VAL A 79 -0.94 -0.58 12.69
CA VAL A 79 -0.68 -0.11 11.32
C VAL A 79 0.81 0.04 11.10
N GLN A 80 1.24 0.12 9.84
CA GLN A 80 2.61 0.54 9.56
C GLN A 80 2.73 2.05 9.74
N VAL A 81 3.82 2.49 10.37
CA VAL A 81 4.13 3.90 10.58
C VAL A 81 4.17 4.67 9.26
N THR A 82 3.72 5.91 9.24
CA THR A 82 3.64 6.82 8.07
C THR A 82 2.81 6.29 6.89
N SER A 83 1.99 5.26 7.14
CA SER A 83 1.08 4.71 6.14
C SER A 83 -0.25 5.48 6.06
N LYS A 84 -1.03 5.23 4.98
CA LYS A 84 -2.37 5.83 4.86
C LYS A 84 -3.35 5.32 5.92
N PRO A 85 -3.39 4.03 6.29
CA PRO A 85 -4.19 3.56 7.42
C PRO A 85 -3.86 4.25 8.74
N GLU A 86 -2.57 4.50 9.03
CA GLU A 86 -2.19 5.27 10.23
C GLU A 86 -2.82 6.65 10.22
N TYR A 87 -2.68 7.38 9.09
CA TYR A 87 -3.26 8.71 8.95
C TYR A 87 -4.78 8.70 9.17
N ILE A 88 -5.49 7.76 8.55
CA ILE A 88 -6.95 7.65 8.67
C ILE A 88 -7.35 7.39 10.11
N LEU A 89 -6.77 6.37 10.76
CA LEU A 89 -7.14 5.95 12.10
C LEU A 89 -6.70 6.92 13.20
N SER A 90 -5.69 7.77 12.92
CA SER A 90 -5.23 8.80 13.86
C SER A 90 -6.01 10.11 13.77
N ASN A 91 -6.49 10.48 12.57
CA ASN A 91 -6.96 11.84 12.29
C ASN A 91 -8.46 11.91 11.99
N THR A 92 -9.13 10.78 11.83
CA THR A 92 -10.56 10.77 11.56
C THR A 92 -11.33 10.27 12.78
N ASN A 93 -12.57 10.74 12.92
CA ASN A 93 -13.44 10.27 14.01
C ASN A 93 -14.05 8.90 13.69
N THR A 94 -13.83 8.35 12.49
CA THR A 94 -14.40 7.07 12.04
C THR A 94 -13.43 6.32 11.11
N PRO A 95 -13.17 5.04 11.37
CA PRO A 95 -13.60 4.32 12.57
C PRO A 95 -12.80 4.73 13.81
N GLN A 96 -13.45 4.78 14.96
CA GLN A 96 -12.75 4.97 16.23
C GLN A 96 -12.05 3.69 16.64
N VAL A 97 -10.83 3.80 17.15
CA VAL A 97 -10.09 2.68 17.74
C VAL A 97 -9.82 2.96 19.23
N GLY A 98 -9.56 1.92 20.00
CA GLY A 98 -9.20 2.08 21.42
C GLY A 98 -7.76 2.54 21.57
N VAL A 99 -6.83 1.80 20.98
CA VAL A 99 -5.40 2.11 20.94
C VAL A 99 -4.88 1.83 19.53
N LEU A 100 -4.14 2.78 18.97
CA LEU A 100 -3.44 2.62 17.71
C LEU A 100 -1.95 2.41 17.97
N TYR A 101 -1.40 1.34 17.41
CA TYR A 101 0.03 1.04 17.44
C TYR A 101 0.63 1.22 16.07
N SER A 102 1.72 1.98 15.97
CA SER A 102 2.49 2.17 14.74
C SER A 102 3.71 1.25 14.75
N MET A 103 3.79 0.35 13.79
CA MET A 103 4.88 -0.62 13.64
C MET A 103 5.84 -0.19 12.53
N SER A 104 7.13 -0.42 12.73
CA SER A 104 8.14 -0.02 11.73
C SER A 104 8.14 -0.94 10.52
N THR A 105 7.81 -2.22 10.68
CA THR A 105 7.86 -3.23 9.63
C THR A 105 6.54 -3.99 9.49
N MET A 106 6.32 -4.57 8.32
CA MET A 106 5.16 -5.44 8.07
C MET A 106 5.26 -6.75 8.88
N GLU A 107 6.47 -7.24 9.12
CA GLU A 107 6.73 -8.42 9.94
C GLU A 107 6.29 -8.21 11.39
N GLU A 108 6.60 -7.04 11.98
CA GLU A 108 6.12 -6.66 13.31
C GLU A 108 4.60 -6.57 13.35
N LEU A 109 4.00 -5.97 12.30
CA LEU A 109 2.56 -5.85 12.16
C LEU A 109 1.88 -7.22 12.19
N TYR A 110 2.33 -8.14 11.33
CA TYR A 110 1.80 -9.51 11.27
C TYR A 110 2.04 -10.30 12.55
N ALA A 111 3.23 -10.17 13.15
CA ALA A 111 3.56 -10.83 14.39
C ALA A 111 2.67 -10.34 15.56
N SER A 112 2.34 -9.05 15.60
CA SER A 112 1.50 -8.49 16.65
C SER A 112 0.08 -9.08 16.65
N LEU A 113 -0.51 -9.27 15.46
CA LEU A 113 -1.82 -9.91 15.32
C LEU A 113 -1.75 -11.41 15.66
N ARG A 114 -0.75 -12.14 15.13
CA ARG A 114 -0.59 -13.58 15.42
C ARG A 114 -0.42 -13.88 16.91
N LYS A 115 0.26 -13.00 17.64
CA LYS A 115 0.49 -13.14 19.08
C LYS A 115 -0.63 -12.58 19.95
N GLY A 116 -1.69 -12.01 19.35
CA GLY A 116 -2.80 -11.40 20.08
C GLY A 116 -2.42 -10.13 20.83
N TYR A 117 -1.33 -9.47 20.46
CA TYR A 117 -0.95 -8.18 21.05
C TYR A 117 -1.90 -7.07 20.60
N VAL A 118 -2.44 -7.21 19.39
CA VAL A 118 -3.49 -6.38 18.82
C VAL A 118 -4.67 -7.22 18.37
N ASP A 119 -5.83 -6.60 18.27
CA ASP A 119 -7.09 -7.24 17.89
C ASP A 119 -7.32 -7.18 16.38
N ALA A 120 -6.72 -6.19 15.72
CA ALA A 120 -6.78 -5.98 14.27
C ALA A 120 -5.51 -5.31 13.75
N ILE A 121 -5.26 -5.49 12.45
CA ILE A 121 -4.23 -4.75 11.70
C ILE A 121 -4.82 -4.16 10.43
N ALA A 122 -4.28 -3.05 9.94
CA ALA A 122 -4.74 -2.43 8.70
C ALA A 122 -3.58 -2.12 7.74
N GLY A 123 -3.83 -2.29 6.44
CA GLY A 123 -2.85 -2.06 5.40
C GLY A 123 -3.42 -2.24 3.99
N HIS A 124 -2.53 -2.21 3.01
CA HIS A 124 -2.89 -2.45 1.62
C HIS A 124 -3.41 -3.87 1.40
N GLU A 125 -4.51 -4.00 0.67
CA GLU A 125 -5.20 -5.26 0.41
C GLU A 125 -4.28 -6.37 -0.09
N ASN A 126 -3.43 -6.08 -1.07
CA ASN A 126 -2.55 -7.10 -1.65
C ASN A 126 -1.59 -7.71 -0.60
N ALA A 127 -0.97 -6.87 0.23
CA ALA A 127 -0.08 -7.34 1.30
C ALA A 127 -0.85 -8.10 2.39
N MET A 128 -2.02 -7.58 2.78
CA MET A 128 -2.87 -8.19 3.80
C MET A 128 -3.44 -9.54 3.34
N LYS A 129 -3.88 -9.65 2.08
CA LYS A 129 -4.39 -10.91 1.52
C LYS A 129 -3.35 -12.02 1.51
N VAL A 130 -2.09 -11.72 1.17
CA VAL A 130 -0.99 -12.69 1.24
C VAL A 130 -0.81 -13.22 2.66
N PHE A 131 -0.87 -12.34 3.65
CA PHE A 131 -0.81 -12.74 5.06
C PHE A 131 -2.00 -13.63 5.46
N VAL A 132 -3.23 -13.25 5.10
CA VAL A 132 -4.44 -14.03 5.42
C VAL A 132 -4.42 -15.39 4.73
N GLN A 133 -4.07 -15.47 3.44
CA GLN A 133 -3.98 -16.74 2.69
C GLN A 133 -3.05 -17.75 3.36
N SER A 134 -1.97 -17.28 3.96
CA SER A 134 -1.05 -18.15 4.71
C SER A 134 -1.54 -18.53 6.11
N ASN A 135 -2.67 -17.98 6.56
CA ASN A 135 -3.20 -18.12 7.92
C ASN A 135 -4.75 -18.13 7.94
N GLU A 136 -5.38 -18.67 6.91
CA GLU A 136 -6.84 -18.60 6.69
C GLU A 136 -7.69 -19.19 7.82
N GLU A 137 -7.15 -20.15 8.57
CA GLU A 137 -7.88 -20.75 9.70
C GLU A 137 -8.16 -19.75 10.82
N HIS A 138 -7.28 -18.77 11.01
CA HIS A 138 -7.29 -17.86 12.16
C HIS A 138 -7.74 -16.44 11.82
N PHE A 139 -7.42 -15.96 10.61
CA PHE A 139 -7.61 -14.54 10.27
C PHE A 139 -8.58 -14.36 9.12
N GLY A 140 -9.31 -13.26 9.19
CA GLY A 140 -10.27 -12.82 8.17
C GLY A 140 -10.10 -11.34 7.82
N VAL A 141 -10.62 -10.97 6.67
CA VAL A 141 -10.67 -9.58 6.21
C VAL A 141 -12.08 -9.06 6.47
N LEU A 142 -12.20 -7.86 7.03
CA LEU A 142 -13.48 -7.17 7.12
C LEU A 142 -14.02 -6.87 5.71
N ARG A 143 -15.34 -6.90 5.56
CA ARG A 143 -16.00 -6.58 4.27
C ARG A 143 -15.88 -5.11 3.92
N GLU A 144 -15.89 -4.25 4.94
CA GLU A 144 -15.75 -2.82 4.78
C GLU A 144 -14.27 -2.46 4.58
N GLU A 145 -14.01 -1.54 3.67
CA GLU A 145 -12.69 -0.98 3.45
C GLU A 145 -12.51 0.34 4.21
N LEU A 146 -11.28 0.62 4.65
CA LEU A 146 -10.95 1.91 5.25
C LEU A 146 -10.92 3.03 4.21
N SER A 147 -10.38 2.75 3.04
CA SER A 147 -10.31 3.68 1.91
C SER A 147 -9.85 2.97 0.65
N MET A 148 -10.08 3.62 -0.48
CA MET A 148 -9.47 3.31 -1.77
C MET A 148 -8.49 4.41 -2.13
N SER A 149 -7.37 4.06 -2.76
CA SER A 149 -6.31 4.99 -3.12
C SER A 149 -5.66 4.62 -4.45
N GLU A 150 -5.22 5.64 -5.17
CA GLU A 150 -4.35 5.46 -6.33
C GLU A 150 -2.93 5.15 -5.89
N LEU A 151 -2.29 4.21 -6.60
CA LEU A 151 -0.89 3.87 -6.41
C LEU A 151 -0.04 4.47 -7.51
N GLY A 152 1.05 5.11 -7.10
CA GLY A 152 2.03 5.69 -8.00
C GLY A 152 3.46 5.31 -7.61
N ILE A 153 4.40 5.79 -8.43
CA ILE A 153 5.82 5.71 -8.17
C ILE A 153 6.31 7.11 -7.83
N ALA A 154 6.82 7.28 -6.61
CA ALA A 154 7.25 8.58 -6.12
C ALA A 154 8.74 8.82 -6.39
N PHE A 155 9.04 10.01 -6.88
CA PHE A 155 10.39 10.56 -7.05
C PHE A 155 10.54 11.80 -6.17
N SER A 156 11.77 12.17 -5.81
CA SER A 156 12.04 13.43 -5.13
C SER A 156 11.49 14.61 -5.92
N LEU A 157 11.01 15.66 -5.23
CA LEU A 157 10.62 16.92 -5.87
C LEU A 157 11.78 17.59 -6.61
N ASP A 158 13.02 17.35 -6.15
CA ASP A 158 14.24 17.88 -6.78
C ASP A 158 14.67 17.07 -8.01
N ASN A 159 13.94 16.00 -8.35
CA ASN A 159 14.23 15.21 -9.54
C ASN A 159 13.79 15.93 -10.81
N ASP A 160 14.74 16.46 -11.55
CA ASP A 160 14.58 17.17 -12.82
C ASP A 160 14.87 16.31 -14.06
N SER A 161 15.17 15.02 -13.87
CA SER A 161 15.53 14.09 -14.96
C SER A 161 14.40 13.80 -15.96
N GLY A 162 13.15 14.08 -15.58
CA GLY A 162 11.96 13.77 -16.38
C GLY A 162 11.63 12.28 -16.46
N ILE A 163 12.28 11.43 -15.66
CA ILE A 163 12.06 9.98 -15.65
C ILE A 163 10.64 9.63 -15.16
N ASP A 164 10.07 10.42 -14.27
CA ASP A 164 8.69 10.32 -13.78
C ASP A 164 7.69 10.43 -14.94
N LYS A 165 7.87 11.42 -15.82
CA LYS A 165 7.02 11.64 -17.00
C LYS A 165 7.21 10.53 -18.04
N LYS A 166 8.47 10.14 -18.28
CA LYS A 166 8.80 9.04 -19.19
C LYS A 166 8.17 7.73 -18.70
N LEU A 167 8.27 7.45 -17.40
CA LEU A 167 7.68 6.26 -16.79
C LEU A 167 6.17 6.29 -16.88
N THR A 168 5.53 7.44 -16.64
CA THR A 168 4.08 7.60 -16.81
C THR A 168 3.65 7.26 -18.24
N GLY A 169 4.39 7.72 -19.26
CA GLY A 169 4.13 7.38 -20.65
C GLY A 169 4.19 5.86 -20.89
N VAL A 170 5.22 5.21 -20.39
CA VAL A 170 5.38 3.75 -20.51
C VAL A 170 4.29 2.98 -19.76
N LEU A 171 3.87 3.44 -18.58
CA LEU A 171 2.76 2.82 -17.85
C LEU A 171 1.44 2.95 -18.62
N ASN A 172 1.21 4.07 -19.27
CA ASN A 172 0.06 4.27 -20.16
C ASN A 172 0.07 3.34 -21.37
N GLU A 173 1.23 3.14 -22.00
CA GLU A 173 1.41 2.16 -23.07
C GLU A 173 1.10 0.74 -22.57
N MET A 174 1.67 0.37 -21.42
CA MET A 174 1.46 -0.95 -20.80
C MET A 174 -0.01 -1.19 -20.41
N ARG A 175 -0.73 -0.14 -20.07
CA ARG A 175 -2.17 -0.21 -19.84
C ARG A 175 -2.92 -0.45 -21.14
N THR A 176 -2.61 0.34 -22.18
CA THR A 176 -3.29 0.29 -23.48
C THR A 176 -3.11 -1.06 -24.18
N ASP A 177 -1.94 -1.66 -24.08
CA ASP A 177 -1.63 -2.96 -24.70
C ASP A 177 -1.97 -4.17 -23.83
N GLY A 178 -2.60 -3.97 -22.65
CA GLY A 178 -3.03 -5.02 -21.73
C GLY A 178 -1.92 -5.62 -20.88
N THR A 179 -0.70 -5.09 -20.93
CA THR A 179 0.43 -5.64 -20.16
C THR A 179 0.19 -5.54 -18.66
N ILE A 180 -0.34 -4.41 -18.15
CA ILE A 180 -0.65 -4.25 -16.71
C ILE A 180 -1.68 -5.28 -16.29
N GLN A 181 -2.73 -5.47 -17.10
CA GLN A 181 -3.78 -6.46 -16.84
C GLN A 181 -3.22 -7.88 -16.75
N ASN A 182 -2.42 -8.29 -17.73
CA ASN A 182 -1.79 -9.60 -17.74
C ASN A 182 -0.86 -9.83 -16.52
N ILE A 183 -0.16 -8.78 -16.08
CA ILE A 183 0.66 -8.84 -14.87
C ILE A 183 -0.24 -8.99 -13.63
N ALA A 184 -1.31 -8.20 -13.51
CA ALA A 184 -2.24 -8.29 -12.40
C ALA A 184 -2.86 -9.70 -12.29
N GLU A 185 -3.35 -10.26 -13.39
CA GLU A 185 -3.89 -11.64 -13.46
C GLU A 185 -2.85 -12.68 -13.02
N LYS A 186 -1.62 -12.57 -13.55
CA LYS A 186 -0.52 -13.49 -13.20
C LYS A 186 -0.23 -13.55 -11.70
N TYR A 187 -0.37 -12.44 -11.01
CA TYR A 187 -0.10 -12.33 -9.57
C TYR A 187 -1.37 -12.38 -8.71
N GLY A 188 -2.52 -12.73 -9.28
CA GLY A 188 -3.78 -12.85 -8.55
C GLY A 188 -4.32 -11.52 -8.00
N VAL A 189 -3.90 -10.41 -8.60
CA VAL A 189 -4.42 -9.09 -8.27
C VAL A 189 -5.72 -8.88 -9.04
N ASP A 190 -6.72 -8.32 -8.37
CA ASP A 190 -8.00 -8.00 -9.00
C ASP A 190 -7.80 -7.02 -10.17
N VAL A 191 -8.12 -7.48 -11.37
CA VAL A 191 -7.91 -6.70 -12.60
C VAL A 191 -8.74 -5.42 -12.61
N SER A 192 -9.89 -5.42 -11.94
CA SER A 192 -10.72 -4.22 -11.79
C SER A 192 -10.02 -3.09 -11.02
N MET A 193 -8.95 -3.43 -10.29
CA MET A 193 -8.11 -2.46 -9.57
C MET A 193 -7.01 -1.86 -10.46
N ALA A 194 -6.78 -2.37 -11.65
CA ALA A 194 -5.91 -1.70 -12.62
C ALA A 194 -6.53 -0.36 -13.03
N VAL A 195 -5.71 0.68 -13.19
CA VAL A 195 -6.20 1.99 -13.63
C VAL A 195 -6.53 1.93 -15.11
N TRP A 196 -7.81 1.94 -15.43
CA TRP A 196 -8.31 2.07 -16.79
C TRP A 196 -8.42 3.57 -17.11
N GLY A 197 -7.81 3.99 -18.20
CA GLY A 197 -7.98 5.37 -18.67
C GLY A 197 -9.46 5.67 -18.95
N ASN A 198 -9.90 6.82 -18.52
CA ASN A 198 -11.17 7.42 -18.95
C ASN A 198 -11.10 7.76 -20.43
#